data_d52b36b18bec22c2d1519f9870e8c49a
#
_entry.id   d52b36b18bec22c2d1519f9870e8c49a
#
_cell.length_a   1.000
_cell.length_b   1.000
_cell.length_c   1.000
_cell.angle_alpha   90.00
_cell.angle_beta   90.00
_cell.angle_gamma   90.00
#
_symmetry.space_group_name_H-M   'P 1'
#
loop_
_entity.id
_entity.type
_entity.pdbx_description
1 polymer ?
#
loop_
_entity_poly.entity_id
_entity_poly.type
_entity_poly.pdbx_seq_one_letter_code
_entity_poly.pdbx_strand_id
1 'polypeptide(L)'
;MKYDGIIFDLDGTLWDAVEEGHLVLLEYLKTQPDVTHLPTKEEYAGVMGLGMDDLAEKLFPYLSYERRMQVFNEDFKLECEYLAEHGAKLYPHMHETLKKLSETHTLCIVSNCDNGYIQAFLKAHNMAQYFTDYECMGSTGKPKADNIALVVEHNHLKAPVYVGDTVWD
;
A
#
# COMPACT_ATOMS: atom_id res chain seq x y z
N MET A 1 -27.40 -0.84 -11.60
CA MET A 1 -26.05 -1.32 -11.93
C MET A 1 -25.82 -2.63 -11.19
N LYS A 2 -24.87 -3.49 -11.63
CA LYS A 2 -24.60 -4.78 -10.98
C LYS A 2 -23.90 -4.60 -9.65
N TYR A 3 -23.01 -3.58 -9.55
CA TYR A 3 -22.26 -3.23 -8.35
C TYR A 3 -22.55 -1.77 -7.97
N ASP A 4 -22.47 -1.45 -6.68
CA ASP A 4 -22.66 -0.09 -6.16
C ASP A 4 -21.35 0.51 -5.62
N GLY A 5 -20.33 -0.30 -5.34
CA GLY A 5 -19.02 0.11 -4.89
C GLY A 5 -17.90 -0.74 -5.47
N ILE A 6 -16.73 -0.14 -5.63
CA ILE A 6 -15.51 -0.80 -6.07
C ILE A 6 -14.43 -0.49 -5.03
N ILE A 7 -13.89 -1.54 -4.44
CA ILE A 7 -12.81 -1.44 -3.45
C ILE A 7 -11.54 -1.95 -4.13
N PHE A 8 -10.53 -1.12 -4.19
CA PHE A 8 -9.26 -1.44 -4.84
C PHE A 8 -8.20 -1.79 -3.80
N ASP A 9 -7.36 -2.77 -4.13
CA ASP A 9 -6.02 -2.82 -3.57
C ASP A 9 -5.19 -1.66 -4.12
N LEU A 10 -4.02 -1.44 -3.54
CA LEU A 10 -3.14 -0.34 -3.93
C LEU A 10 -1.96 -0.85 -4.77
N ASP A 11 -1.02 -1.56 -4.13
CA ASP A 11 0.18 -2.07 -4.79
C ASP A 11 -0.16 -3.19 -5.77
N GLY A 12 0.41 -3.16 -6.97
CA GLY A 12 0.10 -4.13 -8.02
C GLY A 12 -1.23 -3.89 -8.73
N THR A 13 -2.11 -3.00 -8.19
CA THR A 13 -3.44 -2.72 -8.73
C THR A 13 -3.59 -1.30 -9.24
N LEU A 14 -3.32 -0.28 -8.44
CA LEU A 14 -3.40 1.13 -8.83
C LEU A 14 -2.05 1.69 -9.28
N TRP A 15 -0.98 1.28 -8.63
CA TRP A 15 0.39 1.66 -8.95
C TRP A 15 1.39 0.51 -8.74
N ASP A 16 2.62 0.71 -9.21
CA ASP A 16 3.78 -0.13 -8.96
C ASP A 16 4.85 0.76 -8.29
N ALA A 17 5.05 0.58 -6.99
CA ALA A 17 5.99 1.34 -6.17
C ALA A 17 7.27 0.56 -5.81
N VAL A 18 7.46 -0.62 -6.39
CA VAL A 18 8.61 -1.51 -6.08
C VAL A 18 9.95 -0.82 -6.34
N GLU A 19 10.08 -0.07 -7.42
CA GLU A 19 11.33 0.61 -7.78
C GLU A 19 11.68 1.68 -6.75
N GLU A 20 10.72 2.54 -6.45
CA GLU A 20 10.87 3.69 -5.57
C GLU A 20 11.08 3.25 -4.12
N GLY A 21 10.25 2.33 -3.62
CA GLY A 21 10.36 1.80 -2.26
C GLY A 21 11.70 1.08 -2.03
N HIS A 22 12.11 0.24 -2.99
CA HIS A 22 13.42 -0.41 -2.93
C HIS A 22 14.58 0.59 -2.93
N LEU A 23 14.49 1.66 -3.74
CA LEU A 23 15.50 2.71 -3.75
C LEU A 23 15.64 3.38 -2.38
N VAL A 24 14.52 3.79 -1.77
CA VAL A 24 14.52 4.44 -0.45
C VAL A 24 15.08 3.49 0.61
N LEU A 25 14.62 2.24 0.63
CA LEU A 25 15.12 1.21 1.55
C LEU A 25 16.64 1.06 1.44
N LEU A 26 17.19 0.92 0.25
CA LEU A 26 18.63 0.77 0.06
C LEU A 26 19.44 1.98 0.55
N GLU A 27 18.95 3.20 0.27
CA GLU A 27 19.64 4.41 0.73
C GLU A 27 19.63 4.50 2.26
N TYR A 28 18.51 4.17 2.90
CA TYR A 28 18.41 4.13 4.34
C TYR A 28 19.32 3.04 4.95
N LEU A 29 19.27 1.80 4.43
CA LEU A 29 20.04 0.68 4.96
C LEU A 29 21.56 0.88 4.90
N LYS A 30 22.07 1.60 3.92
CA LYS A 30 23.50 1.97 3.84
C LYS A 30 23.97 2.77 5.06
N THR A 31 23.05 3.41 5.77
CA THR A 31 23.36 4.17 7.00
C THR A 31 23.31 3.32 8.26
N GLN A 32 22.88 2.06 8.17
CA GLN A 32 22.66 1.15 9.30
C GLN A 32 23.83 0.18 9.45
N PRO A 33 24.72 0.35 10.44
CA PRO A 33 25.98 -0.42 10.52
C PRO A 33 25.79 -1.90 10.87
N ASP A 34 24.65 -2.27 11.42
CA ASP A 34 24.28 -3.63 11.82
C ASP A 34 23.49 -4.38 10.73
N VAL A 35 23.10 -3.71 9.67
CA VAL A 35 22.48 -4.32 8.50
C VAL A 35 23.56 -4.90 7.59
N THR A 36 23.65 -6.21 7.51
CA THR A 36 24.69 -6.93 6.77
C THR A 36 24.26 -7.41 5.39
N HIS A 37 22.97 -7.36 5.10
CA HIS A 37 22.38 -7.73 3.82
C HIS A 37 21.54 -6.58 3.27
N LEU A 38 21.86 -6.16 2.04
CA LEU A 38 21.03 -5.22 1.29
C LEU A 38 20.12 -6.03 0.36
N PRO A 39 18.80 -6.00 0.56
CA PRO A 39 17.87 -6.79 -0.27
C PRO A 39 17.98 -6.42 -1.75
N THR A 40 17.92 -7.42 -2.63
CA THR A 40 17.75 -7.18 -4.06
C THR A 40 16.32 -6.69 -4.35
N LYS A 41 16.12 -6.14 -5.54
CA LYS A 41 14.79 -5.71 -5.98
C LYS A 41 13.80 -6.88 -6.01
N GLU A 42 14.25 -8.06 -6.39
CA GLU A 42 13.44 -9.28 -6.43
C GLU A 42 13.04 -9.74 -5.03
N GLU A 43 13.95 -9.65 -4.04
CA GLU A 43 13.64 -9.96 -2.65
C GLU A 43 12.62 -8.96 -2.09
N TYR A 44 12.80 -7.67 -2.34
CA TYR A 44 11.88 -6.62 -1.94
C TYR A 44 10.49 -6.81 -2.60
N ALA A 45 10.43 -7.00 -3.91
CA ALA A 45 9.19 -7.26 -4.63
C ALA A 45 8.46 -8.51 -4.12
N GLY A 46 9.20 -9.54 -3.73
CA GLY A 46 8.64 -10.80 -3.21
C GLY A 46 7.97 -10.69 -1.83
N VAL A 47 8.09 -9.56 -1.14
CA VAL A 47 7.46 -9.32 0.17
C VAL A 47 6.38 -8.24 0.12
N MET A 48 6.19 -7.58 -1.01
CA MET A 48 5.12 -6.59 -1.18
C MET A 48 3.74 -7.21 -0.96
N GLY A 49 2.86 -6.45 -0.33
CA GLY A 49 1.50 -6.91 0.04
C GLY A 49 1.43 -7.67 1.37
N LEU A 50 2.56 -8.02 1.99
CA LEU A 50 2.60 -8.57 3.34
C LEU A 50 2.37 -7.47 4.39
N GLY A 51 1.93 -7.88 5.59
CA GLY A 51 1.98 -7.00 6.76
C GLY A 51 3.44 -6.71 7.17
N MET A 52 3.66 -5.56 7.82
CA MET A 52 5.01 -5.08 8.14
C MET A 52 5.85 -6.07 8.94
N ASP A 53 5.27 -6.78 9.92
CA ASP A 53 5.98 -7.78 10.74
C ASP A 53 6.55 -8.92 9.87
N ASP A 54 5.72 -9.48 8.97
CA ASP A 54 6.11 -10.59 8.08
C ASP A 54 7.14 -10.13 7.06
N LEU A 55 6.98 -8.92 6.51
CA LEU A 55 7.89 -8.30 5.59
C LEU A 55 9.27 -8.08 6.24
N ALA A 56 9.29 -7.51 7.44
CA ALA A 56 10.50 -7.27 8.23
C ALA A 56 11.23 -8.58 8.57
N GLU A 57 10.49 -9.63 8.96
CA GLU A 57 11.07 -10.93 9.27
C GLU A 57 11.70 -11.60 8.06
N LYS A 58 11.08 -11.49 6.89
CA LYS A 58 11.60 -12.08 5.66
C LYS A 58 12.86 -11.39 5.16
N LEU A 59 12.93 -10.06 5.22
CA LEU A 59 14.09 -9.31 4.73
C LEU A 59 15.26 -9.28 5.72
N PHE A 60 14.96 -9.27 7.04
CA PHE A 60 16.00 -9.15 8.09
C PHE A 60 15.86 -10.20 9.18
N PRO A 61 15.87 -11.52 8.83
CA PRO A 61 15.69 -12.60 9.81
C PRO A 61 16.82 -12.69 10.87
N TYR A 62 17.97 -12.05 10.60
CA TYR A 62 19.14 -12.03 11.47
C TYR A 62 19.12 -10.90 12.50
N LEU A 63 18.22 -9.91 12.38
CA LEU A 63 18.02 -8.87 13.36
C LEU A 63 17.04 -9.30 14.44
N SER A 64 17.18 -8.75 15.69
CA SER A 64 16.15 -8.93 16.69
C SER A 64 14.82 -8.30 16.24
N TYR A 65 13.70 -8.77 16.82
CA TYR A 65 12.37 -8.23 16.49
C TYR A 65 12.33 -6.71 16.67
N GLU A 66 12.79 -6.21 17.81
CA GLU A 66 12.78 -4.77 18.09
C GLU A 66 13.61 -3.98 17.09
N ARG A 67 14.77 -4.52 16.68
CA ARG A 67 15.66 -3.83 15.76
C ARG A 67 15.10 -3.81 14.34
N ARG A 68 14.58 -4.95 13.85
CA ARG A 68 13.99 -4.98 12.51
C ARG A 68 12.75 -4.08 12.40
N MET A 69 11.91 -4.02 13.45
CA MET A 69 10.77 -3.11 13.48
C MET A 69 11.20 -1.64 13.52
N GLN A 70 12.28 -1.31 14.25
CA GLN A 70 12.84 0.04 14.21
C GLN A 70 13.30 0.40 12.80
N VAL A 71 14.07 -0.48 12.14
CA VAL A 71 14.56 -0.27 10.77
C VAL A 71 13.40 0.00 9.82
N PHE A 72 12.36 -0.84 9.87
CA PHE A 72 11.21 -0.67 8.99
C PHE A 72 10.36 0.55 9.27
N ASN A 73 10.13 0.90 10.53
CA ASN A 73 9.35 2.09 10.87
C ASN A 73 10.05 3.39 10.41
N GLU A 74 11.38 3.43 10.49
CA GLU A 74 12.17 4.57 10.03
C GLU A 74 12.20 4.64 8.50
N ASP A 75 12.42 3.50 7.83
CA ASP A 75 12.38 3.39 6.38
C ASP A 75 11.01 3.74 5.81
N PHE A 76 9.94 3.14 6.35
CA PHE A 76 8.58 3.38 5.89
C PHE A 76 8.18 4.86 5.95
N LYS A 77 8.64 5.58 6.97
CA LYS A 77 8.41 7.02 7.05
C LYS A 77 9.10 7.75 5.89
N LEU A 78 10.37 7.41 5.61
CA LEU A 78 11.13 7.99 4.49
C LEU A 78 10.49 7.63 3.14
N GLU A 79 10.03 6.39 3.00
CA GLU A 79 9.32 5.93 1.81
C GLU A 79 8.03 6.73 1.59
N CYS A 80 7.19 6.90 2.62
CA CYS A 80 5.97 7.71 2.50
C CYS A 80 6.28 9.16 2.13
N GLU A 81 7.32 9.78 2.72
CA GLU A 81 7.75 11.13 2.39
C GLU A 81 8.21 11.22 0.92
N TYR A 82 9.05 10.28 0.48
CA TYR A 82 9.54 10.21 -0.89
C TYR A 82 8.40 10.01 -1.90
N LEU A 83 7.55 9.02 -1.66
CA LEU A 83 6.42 8.71 -2.53
C LEU A 83 5.39 9.85 -2.59
N ALA A 84 5.17 10.58 -1.50
CA ALA A 84 4.27 11.73 -1.48
C ALA A 84 4.77 12.92 -2.31
N GLU A 85 6.09 13.00 -2.55
CA GLU A 85 6.72 14.06 -3.36
C GLU A 85 6.94 13.64 -4.81
N HIS A 86 7.39 12.41 -5.04
CA HIS A 86 7.81 11.94 -6.36
C HIS A 86 6.79 11.02 -7.03
N GLY A 87 5.93 10.37 -6.25
CA GLY A 87 5.02 9.34 -6.74
C GLY A 87 5.74 8.03 -7.07
N ALA A 88 4.97 7.12 -7.64
CA ALA A 88 5.46 5.88 -8.24
C ALA A 88 4.70 5.63 -9.55
N LYS A 89 5.04 4.56 -10.25
CA LYS A 89 4.49 4.29 -11.58
C LYS A 89 3.02 3.89 -11.52
N LEU A 90 2.13 4.71 -12.05
CA LEU A 90 0.73 4.33 -12.26
C LEU A 90 0.59 3.29 -13.37
N TYR A 91 -0.39 2.39 -13.21
CA TYR A 91 -0.81 1.56 -14.32
C TYR A 91 -1.49 2.39 -15.43
N PRO A 92 -1.48 1.92 -16.69
CA PRO A 92 -2.01 2.68 -17.82
C PRO A 92 -3.47 3.08 -17.62
N HIS A 93 -3.81 4.29 -18.05
CA HIS A 93 -5.17 4.84 -18.03
C HIS A 93 -5.82 5.02 -16.65
N MET A 94 -5.04 4.98 -15.56
CA MET A 94 -5.58 4.99 -14.20
C MET A 94 -6.48 6.21 -13.94
N HIS A 95 -6.01 7.43 -14.21
CA HIS A 95 -6.83 8.64 -14.03
C HIS A 95 -8.15 8.61 -14.80
N GLU A 96 -8.11 8.20 -16.06
CA GLU A 96 -9.31 8.14 -16.92
C GLU A 96 -10.29 7.08 -16.40
N THR A 97 -9.77 5.93 -15.99
CA THR A 97 -10.56 4.82 -15.45
C THR A 97 -11.24 5.20 -14.15
N LEU A 98 -10.47 5.70 -13.16
CA LEU A 98 -11.02 6.10 -11.87
C LEU A 98 -12.02 7.24 -11.99
N LYS A 99 -11.75 8.23 -12.84
CA LYS A 99 -12.70 9.31 -13.13
C LYS A 99 -14.02 8.77 -13.63
N LYS A 100 -14.04 7.88 -14.62
CA LYS A 100 -15.27 7.29 -15.16
C LYS A 100 -16.01 6.44 -14.13
N LEU A 101 -15.28 5.65 -13.36
CA LEU A 101 -15.88 4.79 -12.35
C LEU A 101 -16.48 5.62 -11.20
N SER A 102 -15.83 6.68 -10.76
CA SER A 102 -16.32 7.56 -9.68
C SER A 102 -17.61 8.31 -10.03
N GLU A 103 -17.95 8.46 -11.32
CA GLU A 103 -19.22 9.06 -11.75
C GLU A 103 -20.45 8.19 -11.42
N THR A 104 -20.25 6.90 -11.20
CA THR A 104 -21.35 5.94 -11.08
C THR A 104 -21.21 4.95 -9.92
N HIS A 105 -20.06 4.87 -9.29
CA HIS A 105 -19.76 3.93 -8.19
C HIS A 105 -19.06 4.66 -7.05
N THR A 106 -19.28 4.20 -5.83
CA THR A 106 -18.42 4.57 -4.70
C THR A 106 -17.08 3.85 -4.85
N LEU A 107 -15.98 4.60 -4.85
CA LEU A 107 -14.63 4.02 -4.95
C LEU A 107 -13.93 4.12 -3.60
N CYS A 108 -13.30 3.03 -3.19
CA CYS A 108 -12.56 2.94 -1.94
C CYS A 108 -11.21 2.24 -2.17
N ILE A 109 -10.27 2.43 -1.24
CA ILE A 109 -8.99 1.70 -1.22
C ILE A 109 -8.91 0.89 0.09
N VAL A 110 -8.50 -0.37 0.00
CA VAL A 110 -8.13 -1.17 1.17
C VAL A 110 -6.82 -1.91 0.89
N SER A 111 -5.79 -1.63 1.70
CA SER A 111 -4.46 -2.21 1.54
C SER A 111 -3.92 -2.77 2.86
N ASN A 112 -2.94 -3.68 2.77
CA ASN A 112 -2.19 -4.19 3.93
C ASN A 112 -1.06 -3.24 4.40
N CYS A 113 -0.88 -2.10 3.74
CA CYS A 113 0.15 -1.12 4.08
C CYS A 113 -0.05 -0.50 5.47
N ASP A 114 0.95 0.19 5.95
CA ASP A 114 0.86 0.98 7.16
C ASP A 114 0.27 2.37 6.89
N ASN A 115 -0.04 3.10 7.98
CA ASN A 115 -0.69 4.40 7.91
C ASN A 115 0.24 5.46 7.30
N GLY A 116 -0.26 6.20 6.32
CA GLY A 116 0.49 7.22 5.57
C GLY A 116 0.72 6.86 4.10
N TYR A 117 0.76 5.58 3.77
CA TYR A 117 1.08 5.11 2.43
C TYR A 117 -0.01 5.40 1.39
N ILE A 118 -1.28 5.12 1.74
CA ILE A 118 -2.42 5.49 0.87
C ILE A 118 -2.46 7.01 0.68
N GLN A 119 -2.21 7.78 1.74
CA GLN A 119 -2.18 9.23 1.67
C GLN A 119 -1.05 9.75 0.75
N ALA A 120 0.12 9.08 0.76
CA ALA A 120 1.22 9.39 -0.15
C ALA A 120 0.81 9.19 -1.62
N PHE A 121 0.20 8.04 -1.94
CA PHE A 121 -0.37 7.76 -3.26
C PHE A 121 -1.38 8.84 -3.71
N LEU A 122 -2.37 9.12 -2.87
CA LEU A 122 -3.44 10.08 -3.18
C LEU A 122 -2.89 11.48 -3.43
N LYS A 123 -1.89 11.89 -2.63
CA LYS A 123 -1.23 13.20 -2.77
C LYS A 123 -0.40 13.27 -4.04
N ALA A 124 0.52 12.31 -4.24
CA ALA A 124 1.45 12.32 -5.36
C ALA A 124 0.74 12.36 -6.72
N HIS A 125 -0.35 11.63 -6.84
CA HIS A 125 -1.08 11.49 -8.09
C HIS A 125 -2.32 12.36 -8.19
N ASN A 126 -2.60 13.19 -7.18
CA ASN A 126 -3.79 14.04 -7.14
C ASN A 126 -5.09 13.25 -7.41
N MET A 127 -5.26 12.12 -6.70
CA MET A 127 -6.37 11.18 -6.91
C MET A 127 -7.42 11.17 -5.79
N ALA A 128 -7.23 11.94 -4.71
CA ALA A 128 -8.15 11.95 -3.58
C ALA A 128 -9.60 12.21 -3.96
N GLN A 129 -9.85 13.01 -5.01
CA GLN A 129 -11.19 13.33 -5.47
C GLN A 129 -11.99 12.15 -6.06
N TYR A 130 -11.34 11.03 -6.36
CA TYR A 130 -12.02 9.85 -6.91
C TYR A 130 -12.48 8.87 -5.82
N PHE A 131 -11.86 8.91 -4.65
CA PHE A 131 -12.12 7.95 -3.58
C PHE A 131 -12.95 8.57 -2.47
N THR A 132 -13.96 7.82 -2.04
CA THR A 132 -14.86 8.23 -0.94
C THR A 132 -14.26 7.86 0.41
N ASP A 133 -13.56 6.71 0.48
CA ASP A 133 -13.07 6.14 1.73
C ASP A 133 -11.83 5.27 1.48
N TYR A 134 -11.04 5.08 2.52
CA TYR A 134 -9.93 4.13 2.49
C TYR A 134 -9.57 3.63 3.89
N GLU A 135 -9.09 2.38 3.97
CA GLU A 135 -8.56 1.79 5.19
C GLU A 135 -7.31 0.97 4.92
N CYS A 136 -6.47 0.85 5.93
CA CYS A 136 -5.29 0.00 5.89
C CYS A 136 -5.03 -0.70 7.22
N MET A 137 -4.19 -1.73 7.19
CA MET A 137 -3.81 -2.48 8.40
C MET A 137 -3.19 -1.56 9.44
N GLY A 138 -2.32 -0.64 9.06
CA GLY A 138 -1.66 0.28 9.98
C GLY A 138 -2.59 1.27 10.66
N SER A 139 -3.73 1.62 10.05
CA SER A 139 -4.74 2.50 10.68
C SER A 139 -5.58 1.77 11.72
N THR A 140 -5.97 0.53 11.41
CA THR A 140 -7.00 -0.20 12.20
C THR A 140 -6.43 -1.31 13.07
N GLY A 141 -5.23 -1.79 12.77
CA GLY A 141 -4.66 -3.00 13.35
C GLY A 141 -5.39 -4.29 12.93
N LYS A 142 -6.23 -4.23 11.90
CA LYS A 142 -7.06 -5.34 11.44
C LYS A 142 -6.57 -5.89 10.10
N PRO A 143 -6.81 -7.19 9.82
CA PRO A 143 -6.51 -7.77 8.52
C PRO A 143 -7.35 -7.16 7.40
N LYS A 144 -6.91 -7.29 6.15
CA LYS A 144 -7.54 -6.73 4.95
C LYS A 144 -9.04 -7.05 4.86
N ALA A 145 -9.45 -8.29 5.14
CA ALA A 145 -10.85 -8.70 5.09
C ALA A 145 -11.74 -7.88 6.04
N ASP A 146 -11.27 -7.60 7.26
CA ASP A 146 -12.01 -6.79 8.25
C ASP A 146 -12.06 -5.32 7.82
N ASN A 147 -10.99 -4.81 7.21
CA ASN A 147 -10.95 -3.46 6.67
C ASN A 147 -11.89 -3.30 5.46
N ILE A 148 -12.00 -4.32 4.61
CA ILE A 148 -13.01 -4.35 3.54
C ILE A 148 -14.42 -4.28 4.15
N ALA A 149 -14.70 -5.08 5.19
CA ALA A 149 -15.99 -5.07 5.86
C ALA A 149 -16.31 -3.68 6.49
N LEU A 150 -15.31 -3.02 7.09
CA LEU A 150 -15.46 -1.65 7.63
C LEU A 150 -15.84 -0.65 6.54
N VAL A 151 -15.11 -0.64 5.43
CA VAL A 151 -15.37 0.27 4.31
C VAL A 151 -16.75 0.01 3.69
N VAL A 152 -17.16 -1.25 3.58
CA VAL A 152 -18.52 -1.65 3.12
C VAL A 152 -19.58 -1.09 4.06
N GLU A 153 -19.39 -1.23 5.37
CA GLU A 153 -20.34 -0.74 6.39
C GLU A 153 -20.40 0.80 6.39
N HIS A 154 -19.26 1.48 6.44
CA HIS A 154 -19.17 2.95 6.48
C HIS A 154 -19.87 3.60 5.28
N ASN A 155 -19.70 2.99 4.09
CA ASN A 155 -20.27 3.52 2.85
C ASN A 155 -21.62 2.91 2.47
N HIS A 156 -22.20 2.07 3.33
CA HIS A 156 -23.50 1.43 3.14
C HIS A 156 -23.62 0.65 1.82
N LEU A 157 -22.51 0.03 1.37
CA LEU A 157 -22.47 -0.73 0.12
C LEU A 157 -23.25 -2.04 0.25
N LYS A 158 -24.03 -2.37 -0.78
CA LYS A 158 -24.88 -3.58 -0.82
C LYS A 158 -24.38 -4.63 -1.80
N ALA A 159 -23.65 -4.21 -2.82
CA ALA A 159 -23.10 -5.05 -3.85
C ALA A 159 -21.69 -4.58 -4.24
N PRO A 160 -20.73 -4.51 -3.29
CA PRO A 160 -19.35 -4.12 -3.59
C PRO A 160 -18.64 -5.19 -4.40
N VAL A 161 -17.60 -4.79 -5.13
CA VAL A 161 -16.62 -5.68 -5.74
C VAL A 161 -15.23 -5.26 -5.27
N TYR A 162 -14.38 -6.24 -4.96
CA TYR A 162 -12.96 -6.02 -4.68
C TYR A 162 -12.12 -6.28 -5.93
N VAL A 163 -11.11 -5.44 -6.15
CA VAL A 163 -10.19 -5.53 -7.28
C VAL A 163 -8.77 -5.52 -6.71
N GLY A 164 -8.03 -6.58 -6.93
CA GLY A 164 -6.65 -6.76 -6.51
C GLY A 164 -5.88 -7.59 -7.52
N ASP A 165 -4.58 -7.74 -7.32
CA ASP A 165 -3.66 -8.43 -8.23
C ASP A 165 -3.23 -9.81 -7.72
N THR A 166 -3.58 -10.17 -6.48
CA THR A 166 -3.22 -11.46 -5.89
C THR A 166 -4.44 -12.36 -5.68
N VAL A 167 -4.20 -13.68 -5.55
CA VAL A 167 -5.25 -14.66 -5.23
C VAL A 167 -5.68 -14.62 -3.77
N TRP A 168 -5.03 -13.81 -2.96
CA TRP A 168 -5.31 -13.61 -1.53
C TRP A 168 -6.09 -12.32 -1.25
N ASP A 169 -6.41 -11.59 -2.30
CA ASP A 169 -7.21 -10.35 -2.28
C ASP A 169 -8.71 -10.60 -2.24
#